data_e693dbb31b3468b48271b3771c2be444
#
_entry.id   e693dbb31b3468b48271b3771c2be444
#
_cell.length_a   1.000
_cell.length_b   1.000
_cell.length_c   1.000
_cell.angle_alpha   90.00
_cell.angle_beta   90.00
_cell.angle_gamma   90.00
#
_symmetry.space_group_name_H-M   'P 1'
#
loop_
_entity.id
_entity.type
_entity.pdbx_description
1 polymer ?
#
loop_
_entity_poly.entity_id
_entity_poly.type
_entity_poly.pdbx_seq_one_letter_code
_entity_poly.pdbx_strand_id
1 'polypeptide(L)'
;MLFRSELTKIAKPNIAVITNVSNSHIQNFKNEKEIARAKSEIFLGLEKNGVAIINSDNDWKEFLITEAKKVNAKIHLFGHSKISNTQIKKLVNDKDGSTICYDKIENWHLKYLNTTQAENVIASISVIKELKLPTKKVLTLISKLKPLSGRGEKLIINFNSKQKTIIIDDSYNANPASMMAALHNFNNLRIKYREFETVVIIGDMLELGKSSTKIHLDLVPILKNINPNLLLTVGKYTKKINDKLNLTIKCHSYYEISELVKEIKQYIKPNQIILLKGSNGTGLWKLMPIFKNIIQENANAA
;
A
#
# COMPACT_ATOMS: atom_id res chain seq x y z
N MET A 1 -19.96 -2.19 15.93
CA MET A 1 -18.64 -1.62 16.29
C MET A 1 -18.13 -1.97 17.69
N LEU A 2 -18.88 -2.72 18.46
CA LEU A 2 -18.55 -3.16 19.84
C LEU A 2 -17.42 -4.20 19.96
N PHE A 3 -17.00 -4.81 18.82
CA PHE A 3 -16.08 -5.96 18.87
C PHE A 3 -14.59 -5.62 19.08
N ARG A 4 -14.14 -4.40 18.79
CA ARG A 4 -12.69 -4.09 18.86
C ARG A 4 -12.20 -3.96 20.29
N SER A 5 -12.94 -3.22 21.11
CA SER A 5 -12.62 -3.07 22.54
C SER A 5 -12.75 -4.39 23.31
N GLU A 6 -13.66 -5.27 22.92
CA GLU A 6 -13.77 -6.62 23.49
C GLU A 6 -12.62 -7.51 23.05
N LEU A 7 -12.29 -7.53 21.74
CA LEU A 7 -11.18 -8.31 21.22
C LEU A 7 -9.84 -7.96 21.87
N THR A 8 -9.58 -6.66 22.09
CA THR A 8 -8.33 -6.27 22.73
C THR A 8 -8.27 -6.68 24.21
N LYS A 9 -9.41 -6.66 24.92
CA LYS A 9 -9.51 -7.16 26.31
C LYS A 9 -9.28 -8.67 26.40
N ILE A 10 -9.65 -9.43 25.36
CA ILE A 10 -9.38 -10.86 25.25
C ILE A 10 -7.89 -11.09 24.92
N ALA A 11 -7.36 -10.34 23.96
CA ALA A 11 -5.98 -10.50 23.48
C ALA A 11 -4.94 -10.08 24.52
N LYS A 12 -5.25 -9.10 25.38
CA LYS A 12 -4.37 -8.55 26.43
C LYS A 12 -2.93 -8.32 25.92
N PRO A 13 -2.74 -7.46 24.91
CA PRO A 13 -1.43 -7.30 24.31
C PRO A 13 -0.43 -6.61 25.25
N ASN A 14 0.82 -7.04 25.22
CA ASN A 14 1.91 -6.30 25.87
C ASN A 14 2.37 -5.11 25.02
N ILE A 15 2.20 -5.19 23.70
CA ILE A 15 2.56 -4.15 22.75
C ILE A 15 1.41 -3.96 21.76
N ALA A 16 0.95 -2.73 21.61
CA ALA A 16 -0.05 -2.34 20.62
C ALA A 16 0.56 -1.36 19.63
N VAL A 17 0.35 -1.59 18.32
CA VAL A 17 0.92 -0.77 17.24
C VAL A 17 -0.18 -0.12 16.43
N ILE A 18 -0.12 1.20 16.26
CA ILE A 18 -0.94 1.93 15.28
C ILE A 18 -0.01 2.53 14.22
N THR A 19 0.00 1.93 13.05
CA THR A 19 0.87 2.36 11.95
C THR A 19 0.39 3.64 11.29
N ASN A 20 -0.93 3.78 11.12
CA ASN A 20 -1.52 4.97 10.50
C ASN A 20 -3.00 5.12 10.84
N VAL A 21 -3.49 6.37 10.86
CA VAL A 21 -4.91 6.73 10.80
C VAL A 21 -5.12 7.49 9.51
N SER A 22 -6.05 7.05 8.69
CA SER A 22 -6.40 7.67 7.41
C SER A 22 -7.86 7.36 7.09
N ASN A 23 -8.41 7.99 6.07
CA ASN A 23 -9.80 7.86 5.62
C ASN A 23 -10.15 6.47 5.05
N SER A 24 -9.76 5.40 5.76
CA SER A 24 -10.17 4.03 5.44
C SER A 24 -11.51 3.71 6.08
N HIS A 25 -12.43 3.07 5.31
CA HIS A 25 -13.76 2.68 5.79
C HIS A 25 -14.62 3.86 6.27
N ILE A 26 -14.43 5.05 5.68
CA ILE A 26 -15.07 6.30 6.15
C ILE A 26 -16.60 6.24 6.09
N GLN A 27 -17.20 5.40 5.25
CA GLN A 27 -18.66 5.21 5.23
C GLN A 27 -19.24 4.73 6.56
N ASN A 28 -18.41 4.07 7.40
CA ASN A 28 -18.80 3.54 8.71
C ASN A 28 -18.52 4.51 9.85
N PHE A 29 -17.98 5.71 9.56
CA PHE A 29 -17.58 6.72 10.51
C PHE A 29 -18.06 8.10 10.07
N LYS A 30 -18.40 8.98 10.99
CA LYS A 30 -18.82 10.35 10.66
C LYS A 30 -17.64 11.20 10.16
N ASN A 31 -16.44 10.94 10.68
CA ASN A 31 -15.23 11.68 10.38
C ASN A 31 -13.97 10.87 10.76
N GLU A 32 -12.82 11.38 10.40
CA GLU A 32 -11.51 10.74 10.66
C GLU A 32 -11.19 10.64 12.16
N LYS A 33 -11.70 11.55 12.98
CA LYS A 33 -11.55 11.50 14.45
C LYS A 33 -12.19 10.23 15.04
N GLU A 34 -13.33 9.80 14.51
CA GLU A 34 -13.96 8.54 14.93
C GLU A 34 -13.14 7.32 14.50
N ILE A 35 -12.46 7.39 13.35
CA ILE A 35 -11.51 6.34 12.94
C ILE A 35 -10.33 6.29 13.92
N ALA A 36 -9.76 7.45 14.28
CA ALA A 36 -8.68 7.52 15.28
C ALA A 36 -9.13 6.94 16.63
N ARG A 37 -10.35 7.29 17.08
CA ARG A 37 -10.94 6.75 18.30
C ARG A 37 -11.10 5.22 18.22
N ALA A 38 -11.68 4.71 17.14
CA ALA A 38 -11.88 3.28 16.96
C ALA A 38 -10.55 2.49 16.89
N LYS A 39 -9.48 3.10 16.35
CA LYS A 39 -8.15 2.49 16.37
C LYS A 39 -7.51 2.54 17.74
N SER A 40 -7.69 3.64 18.49
CA SER A 40 -7.14 3.77 19.85
C SER A 40 -7.75 2.80 20.87
N GLU A 41 -8.91 2.21 20.58
CA GLU A 41 -9.52 1.16 21.43
C GLU A 41 -8.57 -0.04 21.68
N ILE A 42 -7.59 -0.27 20.78
CA ILE A 42 -6.58 -1.33 21.00
C ILE A 42 -5.77 -1.10 22.28
N PHE A 43 -5.63 0.15 22.73
CA PHE A 43 -4.89 0.45 23.97
C PHE A 43 -5.64 0.02 25.21
N LEU A 44 -6.99 -0.10 25.17
CA LEU A 44 -7.81 -0.49 26.32
C LEU A 44 -7.51 -1.91 26.85
N GLY A 45 -6.91 -2.75 25.99
CA GLY A 45 -6.52 -4.11 26.37
C GLY A 45 -5.05 -4.26 26.73
N LEU A 46 -4.26 -3.18 26.68
CA LEU A 46 -2.84 -3.26 27.04
C LEU A 46 -2.66 -3.76 28.48
N GLU A 47 -1.78 -4.72 28.67
CA GLU A 47 -1.36 -5.20 29.98
C GLU A 47 -0.63 -4.10 30.78
N LYS A 48 -0.51 -4.29 32.09
CA LYS A 48 0.22 -3.36 32.96
C LYS A 48 1.66 -3.17 32.44
N ASN A 49 2.08 -1.92 32.29
CA ASN A 49 3.35 -1.52 31.66
C ASN A 49 3.44 -1.83 30.16
N GLY A 50 2.31 -2.08 29.49
CA GLY A 50 2.25 -2.29 28.06
C GLY A 50 2.72 -1.08 27.26
N VAL A 51 3.12 -1.30 26.01
CA VAL A 51 3.70 -0.28 25.14
C VAL A 51 2.76 0.05 24.00
N ALA A 52 2.49 1.34 23.79
CA ALA A 52 1.80 1.87 22.63
C ALA A 52 2.83 2.39 21.62
N ILE A 53 2.94 1.73 20.48
CA ILE A 53 3.82 2.14 19.37
C ILE A 53 2.98 2.94 18.38
N ILE A 54 3.34 4.20 18.16
CA ILE A 54 2.55 5.17 17.41
C ILE A 54 3.41 5.84 16.35
N ASN A 55 2.86 6.00 15.14
CA ASN A 55 3.51 6.76 14.07
C ASN A 55 3.54 8.25 14.42
N SER A 56 4.73 8.82 14.51
CA SER A 56 4.98 10.23 14.86
C SER A 56 4.59 11.20 13.74
N ASP A 57 4.46 10.71 12.51
CA ASP A 57 4.18 11.52 11.33
C ASP A 57 2.67 11.58 11.03
N ASN A 58 1.85 10.87 11.81
CA ASN A 58 0.41 10.87 11.64
C ASN A 58 -0.23 12.10 12.30
N ASP A 59 -1.20 12.73 11.63
CA ASP A 59 -1.91 13.92 12.11
C ASP A 59 -2.65 13.67 13.45
N TRP A 60 -3.03 12.43 13.70
CA TRP A 60 -3.72 12.01 14.94
C TRP A 60 -2.78 11.56 16.06
N LYS A 61 -1.48 11.78 15.90
CA LYS A 61 -0.46 11.36 16.88
C LYS A 61 -0.77 11.82 18.30
N GLU A 62 -1.06 13.11 18.51
CA GLU A 62 -1.31 13.67 19.84
C GLU A 62 -2.57 13.07 20.49
N PHE A 63 -3.62 12.85 19.70
CA PHE A 63 -4.81 12.15 20.13
C PHE A 63 -4.48 10.73 20.59
N LEU A 64 -3.75 9.97 19.78
CA LEU A 64 -3.36 8.58 20.09
C LEU A 64 -2.48 8.50 21.33
N ILE A 65 -1.55 9.43 21.51
CA ILE A 65 -0.72 9.55 22.72
C ILE A 65 -1.60 9.79 23.95
N THR A 66 -2.57 10.69 23.84
CA THR A 66 -3.51 10.99 24.92
C THR A 66 -4.32 9.77 25.33
N GLU A 67 -4.84 9.02 24.35
CA GLU A 67 -5.62 7.80 24.63
C GLU A 67 -4.73 6.70 25.26
N ALA A 68 -3.50 6.53 24.79
CA ALA A 68 -2.56 5.57 25.38
C ALA A 68 -2.15 5.92 26.82
N LYS A 69 -1.99 7.21 27.13
CA LYS A 69 -1.70 7.69 28.49
C LYS A 69 -2.83 7.41 29.48
N LYS A 70 -4.11 7.39 29.04
CA LYS A 70 -5.25 7.06 29.92
C LYS A 70 -5.15 5.67 30.53
N VAL A 71 -4.47 4.75 29.86
CA VAL A 71 -4.23 3.37 30.32
C VAL A 71 -2.81 3.18 30.88
N ASN A 72 -2.10 4.27 31.17
CA ASN A 72 -0.71 4.25 31.65
C ASN A 72 0.27 3.47 30.73
N ALA A 73 0.03 3.45 29.44
CA ALA A 73 0.90 2.78 28.49
C ALA A 73 2.23 3.57 28.34
N LYS A 74 3.33 2.85 28.20
CA LYS A 74 4.61 3.43 27.74
C LYS A 74 4.46 3.83 26.26
N ILE A 75 4.87 5.02 25.92
CA ILE A 75 4.81 5.53 24.54
C ILE A 75 6.13 5.27 23.82
N HIS A 76 6.05 4.68 22.63
CA HIS A 76 7.14 4.53 21.68
C HIS A 76 6.74 5.12 20.34
N LEU A 77 7.42 6.17 19.91
CA LEU A 77 7.15 6.83 18.62
C LEU A 77 8.10 6.30 17.54
N PHE A 78 7.58 6.11 16.33
CA PHE A 78 8.40 5.82 15.15
C PHE A 78 7.99 6.73 13.99
N GLY A 79 8.92 7.02 13.08
CA GLY A 79 8.67 7.86 11.92
C GLY A 79 9.81 8.83 11.63
N HIS A 80 9.56 9.83 10.79
CA HIS A 80 10.54 10.82 10.36
C HIS A 80 10.79 11.92 11.40
N SER A 81 9.84 12.16 12.27
CA SER A 81 9.95 13.22 13.29
C SER A 81 11.15 13.02 14.21
N LYS A 82 11.81 14.11 14.56
CA LYS A 82 12.97 14.11 15.49
C LYS A 82 12.65 13.61 16.90
N ILE A 83 11.36 13.62 17.29
CA ILE A 83 10.91 13.09 18.58
C ILE A 83 10.74 11.57 18.61
N SER A 84 10.90 10.89 17.46
CA SER A 84 10.71 9.45 17.36
C SER A 84 11.78 8.67 18.10
N ASN A 85 11.36 7.65 18.86
CA ASN A 85 12.26 6.68 19.51
C ASN A 85 12.95 5.76 18.48
N THR A 86 12.28 5.53 17.33
CA THR A 86 12.87 4.89 16.16
C THR A 86 12.72 5.85 14.99
N GLN A 87 13.77 6.63 14.71
CA GLN A 87 13.70 7.72 13.75
C GLN A 87 14.13 7.28 12.35
N ILE A 88 13.28 7.54 11.36
CA ILE A 88 13.64 7.45 9.94
C ILE A 88 14.36 8.76 9.55
N LYS A 89 15.66 8.69 9.29
CA LYS A 89 16.46 9.84 8.87
C LYS A 89 16.39 10.08 7.37
N LYS A 90 16.32 8.99 6.59
CA LYS A 90 16.23 9.02 5.13
C LYS A 90 15.50 7.78 4.63
N LEU A 91 14.65 7.96 3.65
CA LEU A 91 13.96 6.89 2.96
C LEU A 91 13.87 7.23 1.47
N VAL A 92 14.47 6.40 0.63
CA VAL A 92 14.52 6.60 -0.82
C VAL A 92 14.07 5.34 -1.52
N ASN A 93 13.14 5.49 -2.46
CA ASN A 93 12.73 4.42 -3.33
C ASN A 93 13.70 4.30 -4.52
N ASP A 94 14.11 3.09 -4.85
CA ASP A 94 14.98 2.77 -5.97
C ASP A 94 14.35 1.71 -6.91
N LYS A 95 15.09 1.21 -7.90
CA LYS A 95 14.57 0.24 -8.88
C LYS A 95 14.12 -1.06 -8.24
N ASP A 96 14.83 -1.51 -7.22
CA ASP A 96 14.66 -2.84 -6.65
C ASP A 96 13.92 -2.84 -5.33
N GLY A 97 13.71 -1.67 -4.71
CA GLY A 97 13.09 -1.57 -3.40
C GLY A 97 13.21 -0.20 -2.78
N SER A 98 13.60 -0.13 -1.51
CA SER A 98 13.84 1.11 -0.80
C SER A 98 15.11 1.04 0.03
N THR A 99 15.84 2.13 0.08
CA THR A 99 16.98 2.31 0.98
C THR A 99 16.59 3.22 2.13
N ILE A 100 16.78 2.74 3.35
CA ILE A 100 16.41 3.42 4.58
C ILE A 100 17.62 3.67 5.47
N CYS A 101 17.68 4.86 6.04
CA CYS A 101 18.55 5.19 7.16
C CYS A 101 17.69 5.44 8.39
N TYR A 102 17.89 4.71 9.46
CA TYR A 102 17.16 4.92 10.72
C TYR A 102 18.11 4.81 11.92
N ASP A 103 17.91 5.62 12.93
CA ASP A 103 18.77 5.73 14.09
C ASP A 103 20.25 5.84 13.72
N LYS A 104 21.04 4.77 14.03
CA LYS A 104 22.48 4.63 13.69
C LYS A 104 22.72 3.72 12.49
N ILE A 105 21.68 3.12 11.92
CA ILE A 105 21.77 2.24 10.75
C ILE A 105 21.72 3.09 9.49
N GLU A 106 22.75 2.98 8.67
CA GLU A 106 22.88 3.72 7.42
C GLU A 106 22.71 2.79 6.22
N ASN A 107 22.03 3.31 5.16
CA ASN A 107 21.91 2.65 3.86
C ASN A 107 21.43 1.20 3.92
N TRP A 108 20.47 0.89 4.79
CA TRP A 108 19.87 -0.43 4.82
C TRP A 108 18.90 -0.60 3.65
N HIS A 109 19.28 -1.46 2.70
CA HIS A 109 18.49 -1.72 1.51
C HIS A 109 17.46 -2.82 1.76
N LEU A 110 16.21 -2.50 1.52
CA LEU A 110 15.04 -3.38 1.61
C LEU A 110 14.60 -3.75 0.19
N LYS A 111 15.23 -4.77 -0.35
CA LYS A 111 14.93 -5.27 -1.69
C LYS A 111 13.45 -5.69 -1.78
N TYR A 112 12.79 -5.30 -2.86
CA TYR A 112 11.38 -5.56 -3.15
C TYR A 112 10.35 -4.71 -2.38
N LEU A 113 10.70 -4.02 -1.31
CA LEU A 113 9.76 -3.22 -0.52
C LEU A 113 9.71 -1.77 -1.03
N ASN A 114 8.50 -1.24 -1.19
CA ASN A 114 8.30 0.19 -1.45
C ASN A 114 8.43 1.02 -0.16
N THR A 115 8.36 2.36 -0.28
CA THR A 115 8.51 3.27 0.86
C THR A 115 7.52 3.00 1.98
N THR A 116 6.24 2.79 1.67
CA THR A 116 5.21 2.49 2.68
C THR A 116 5.50 1.18 3.42
N GLN A 117 5.97 0.16 2.71
CA GLN A 117 6.36 -1.11 3.32
C GLN A 117 7.62 -0.94 4.18
N ALA A 118 8.58 -0.12 3.75
CA ALA A 118 9.77 0.20 4.52
C ALA A 118 9.42 0.93 5.83
N GLU A 119 8.45 1.86 5.82
CA GLU A 119 7.92 2.49 7.03
C GLU A 119 7.27 1.47 7.98
N ASN A 120 6.51 0.51 7.45
CA ASN A 120 5.93 -0.58 8.25
C ASN A 120 7.02 -1.50 8.85
N VAL A 121 8.14 -1.66 8.16
CA VAL A 121 9.32 -2.35 8.72
C VAL A 121 9.85 -1.59 9.94
N ILE A 122 9.90 -0.26 9.92
CA ILE A 122 10.34 0.53 11.07
C ILE A 122 9.37 0.40 12.25
N ALA A 123 8.06 0.32 12.00
CA ALA A 123 7.10 -0.03 13.05
C ALA A 123 7.43 -1.40 13.68
N SER A 124 7.77 -2.39 12.86
CA SER A 124 8.18 -3.73 13.34
C SER A 124 9.50 -3.69 14.11
N ILE A 125 10.49 -2.89 13.67
CA ILE A 125 11.74 -2.67 14.40
C ILE A 125 11.47 -2.05 15.77
N SER A 126 10.49 -1.14 15.88
CA SER A 126 10.09 -0.57 17.16
C SER A 126 9.57 -1.62 18.15
N VAL A 127 8.80 -2.60 17.66
CA VAL A 127 8.38 -3.77 18.45
C VAL A 127 9.58 -4.58 18.94
N ILE A 128 10.52 -4.86 18.04
CA ILE A 128 11.72 -5.64 18.32
C ILE A 128 12.59 -4.95 19.38
N LYS A 129 12.71 -3.62 19.33
CA LYS A 129 13.41 -2.84 20.34
C LYS A 129 12.75 -2.94 21.72
N GLU A 130 11.42 -2.82 21.77
CA GLU A 130 10.68 -2.93 23.03
C GLU A 130 10.77 -4.35 23.61
N LEU A 131 10.84 -5.37 22.78
CA LEU A 131 11.09 -6.76 23.19
C LEU A 131 12.57 -7.03 23.54
N LYS A 132 13.46 -6.04 23.37
CA LYS A 132 14.93 -6.17 23.62
C LYS A 132 15.56 -7.34 22.83
N LEU A 133 15.03 -7.64 21.65
CA LEU A 133 15.57 -8.70 20.79
C LEU A 133 16.80 -8.21 20.01
N PRO A 134 17.72 -9.13 19.60
CA PRO A 134 18.93 -8.78 18.87
C PRO A 134 18.61 -8.24 17.47
N THR A 135 18.58 -6.93 17.32
CA THR A 135 18.18 -6.23 16.10
C THR A 135 18.96 -6.68 14.86
N LYS A 136 20.28 -6.95 14.99
CA LYS A 136 21.13 -7.34 13.86
C LYS A 136 20.66 -8.62 13.15
N LYS A 137 20.27 -9.65 13.92
CA LYS A 137 19.71 -10.89 13.35
C LYS A 137 18.41 -10.64 12.62
N VAL A 138 17.55 -9.80 13.20
CA VAL A 138 16.24 -9.47 12.63
C VAL A 138 16.39 -8.67 11.32
N LEU A 139 17.32 -7.72 11.23
CA LEU A 139 17.60 -6.98 10.01
C LEU A 139 17.95 -7.91 8.84
N THR A 140 18.77 -8.94 9.10
CA THR A 140 19.13 -9.94 8.09
C THR A 140 17.91 -10.73 7.60
N LEU A 141 16.98 -11.05 8.48
CA LEU A 141 15.74 -11.75 8.11
C LEU A 141 14.80 -10.84 7.31
N ILE A 142 14.62 -9.61 7.78
CA ILE A 142 13.74 -8.61 7.12
C ILE A 142 14.24 -8.29 5.70
N SER A 143 15.56 -8.23 5.48
CA SER A 143 16.12 -7.98 4.13
C SER A 143 15.76 -9.06 3.10
N LYS A 144 15.30 -10.23 3.56
CA LYS A 144 14.82 -11.35 2.70
C LYS A 144 13.31 -11.34 2.47
N LEU A 145 12.57 -10.43 3.14
CA LEU A 145 11.13 -10.34 2.98
C LEU A 145 10.77 -9.92 1.55
N LYS A 146 9.74 -10.56 1.04
CA LYS A 146 9.08 -10.17 -0.21
C LYS A 146 7.70 -9.59 0.11
N PRO A 147 7.19 -8.70 -0.73
CA PRO A 147 5.81 -8.25 -0.60
C PRO A 147 4.85 -9.44 -0.62
N LEU A 148 3.78 -9.33 0.16
CA LEU A 148 2.68 -10.27 0.05
C LEU A 148 1.93 -10.04 -1.27
N SER A 149 1.30 -11.09 -1.78
CA SER A 149 0.45 -11.02 -2.98
C SER A 149 -0.59 -9.90 -2.84
N GLY A 150 -0.74 -9.10 -3.89
CA GLY A 150 -1.62 -7.95 -3.89
C GLY A 150 -1.14 -6.72 -3.10
N ARG A 151 0.09 -6.73 -2.57
CA ARG A 151 0.65 -5.62 -1.76
C ARG A 151 1.97 -5.10 -2.33
N GLY A 152 1.99 -4.81 -3.63
CA GLY A 152 3.18 -4.31 -4.33
C GLY A 152 4.11 -5.43 -4.81
N GLU A 153 3.63 -6.66 -4.89
CA GLU A 153 4.37 -7.78 -5.49
C GLU A 153 4.69 -7.46 -6.95
N LYS A 154 5.95 -7.72 -7.35
CA LYS A 154 6.37 -7.58 -8.74
C LYS A 154 6.42 -8.95 -9.41
N LEU A 155 5.67 -9.10 -10.51
CA LEU A 155 5.79 -10.26 -11.39
C LEU A 155 6.46 -9.82 -12.69
N ILE A 156 7.24 -10.72 -13.28
CA ILE A 156 7.94 -10.47 -14.53
C ILE A 156 7.48 -11.53 -15.54
N ILE A 157 6.93 -11.07 -16.64
CA ILE A 157 6.63 -11.88 -17.82
C ILE A 157 7.80 -11.68 -18.78
N ASN A 158 8.59 -12.71 -19.02
CA ASN A 158 9.63 -12.71 -20.06
C ASN A 158 9.02 -13.22 -21.35
N PHE A 159 9.13 -12.43 -22.44
CA PHE A 159 8.72 -12.83 -23.79
C PHE A 159 9.88 -13.46 -24.56
N ASN A 160 11.09 -13.00 -24.27
CA ASN A 160 12.37 -13.55 -24.74
C ASN A 160 13.50 -13.02 -23.84
N SER A 161 14.77 -13.26 -24.21
CA SER A 161 15.96 -12.83 -23.45
C SER A 161 16.09 -11.30 -23.29
N LYS A 162 15.45 -10.50 -24.15
CA LYS A 162 15.57 -9.03 -24.17
C LYS A 162 14.27 -8.30 -23.80
N GLN A 163 13.12 -8.94 -23.95
CA GLN A 163 11.81 -8.32 -23.80
C GLN A 163 11.07 -8.89 -22.60
N LYS A 164 10.64 -8.02 -21.72
CA LYS A 164 9.89 -8.38 -20.51
C LYS A 164 8.82 -7.36 -20.20
N THR A 165 7.79 -7.79 -19.48
CA THR A 165 6.78 -6.92 -18.87
C THR A 165 6.82 -7.08 -17.36
N ILE A 166 6.74 -5.94 -16.66
CA ILE A 166 6.76 -5.88 -15.20
C ILE A 166 5.36 -5.55 -14.73
N ILE A 167 4.79 -6.40 -13.90
CA ILE A 167 3.47 -6.20 -13.28
C ILE A 167 3.69 -5.89 -11.81
N ILE A 168 3.07 -4.82 -11.33
CA ILE A 168 3.04 -4.43 -9.91
C ILE A 168 1.64 -4.72 -9.41
N ASP A 169 1.51 -5.81 -8.67
CA ASP A 169 0.25 -6.22 -8.06
C ASP A 169 0.06 -5.54 -6.70
N ASP A 170 -0.76 -4.50 -6.67
CA ASP A 170 -1.20 -3.82 -5.45
C ASP A 170 -2.74 -3.89 -5.31
N SER A 171 -3.32 -5.03 -5.74
CA SER A 171 -4.76 -5.26 -5.89
C SER A 171 -5.47 -5.77 -4.63
N TYR A 172 -4.75 -5.95 -3.50
CA TYR A 172 -5.34 -6.49 -2.28
C TYR A 172 -6.45 -5.58 -1.72
N ASN A 173 -6.21 -4.28 -1.66
CA ASN A 173 -7.20 -3.30 -1.23
C ASN A 173 -6.81 -1.88 -1.66
N ALA A 174 -7.79 -0.97 -1.69
CA ALA A 174 -7.57 0.44 -1.99
C ALA A 174 -8.39 1.35 -1.07
N ASN A 175 -7.76 2.42 -0.64
CA ASN A 175 -8.38 3.61 -0.05
C ASN A 175 -7.73 4.85 -0.70
N PRO A 176 -8.25 6.07 -0.49
CA PRO A 176 -7.76 7.27 -1.16
C PRO A 176 -6.24 7.48 -0.99
N ALA A 177 -5.74 7.37 0.24
CA ALA A 177 -4.32 7.55 0.54
C ALA A 177 -3.44 6.48 -0.15
N SER A 178 -3.84 5.20 -0.07
CA SER A 178 -3.07 4.11 -0.68
C SER A 178 -3.12 4.13 -2.21
N MET A 179 -4.23 4.58 -2.80
CA MET A 179 -4.37 4.75 -4.25
C MET A 179 -3.42 5.86 -4.74
N MET A 180 -3.44 7.03 -4.08
CA MET A 180 -2.53 8.14 -4.40
C MET A 180 -1.06 7.71 -4.25
N ALA A 181 -0.71 7.04 -3.15
CA ALA A 181 0.65 6.55 -2.92
C ALA A 181 1.11 5.56 -4.01
N ALA A 182 0.24 4.62 -4.42
CA ALA A 182 0.54 3.67 -5.48
C ALA A 182 0.78 4.37 -6.83
N LEU A 183 -0.06 5.35 -7.19
CA LEU A 183 0.09 6.13 -8.42
C LEU A 183 1.37 6.98 -8.40
N HIS A 184 1.72 7.63 -7.28
CA HIS A 184 2.98 8.36 -7.14
C HIS A 184 4.20 7.43 -7.26
N ASN A 185 4.17 6.28 -6.59
CA ASN A 185 5.23 5.29 -6.69
C ASN A 185 5.38 4.76 -8.12
N PHE A 186 4.27 4.52 -8.80
CA PHE A 186 4.27 4.10 -10.21
C PHE A 186 4.86 5.16 -11.12
N ASN A 187 4.52 6.45 -10.91
CA ASN A 187 5.09 7.56 -11.67
C ASN A 187 6.62 7.62 -11.51
N ASN A 188 7.13 7.44 -10.30
CA ASN A 188 8.57 7.39 -10.05
C ASN A 188 9.24 6.19 -10.74
N LEU A 189 8.58 5.03 -10.76
CA LEU A 189 9.07 3.85 -11.46
C LEU A 189 9.07 4.05 -12.98
N ARG A 190 8.03 4.66 -13.56
CA ARG A 190 7.95 5.01 -14.97
C ARG A 190 9.19 5.79 -15.44
N ILE A 191 9.66 6.75 -14.63
CA ILE A 191 10.86 7.53 -14.95
C ILE A 191 12.10 6.62 -15.05
N LYS A 192 12.17 5.54 -14.28
CA LYS A 192 13.28 4.57 -14.30
C LYS A 192 13.18 3.56 -15.45
N TYR A 193 11.97 3.35 -15.98
CA TYR A 193 11.66 2.43 -17.07
C TYR A 193 11.13 3.19 -18.30
N ARG A 194 11.87 4.22 -18.75
CA ARG A 194 11.41 5.15 -19.81
C ARG A 194 11.09 4.48 -21.14
N GLU A 195 11.70 3.32 -21.41
CA GLU A 195 11.51 2.56 -22.65
C GLU A 195 10.32 1.60 -22.60
N PHE A 196 9.66 1.50 -21.43
CA PHE A 196 8.49 0.66 -21.26
C PHE A 196 7.20 1.47 -21.47
N GLU A 197 6.26 0.87 -22.19
CA GLU A 197 4.89 1.36 -22.20
C GLU A 197 4.26 1.22 -20.80
N THR A 198 3.51 2.23 -20.40
CA THR A 198 2.88 2.29 -19.09
C THR A 198 1.41 1.91 -19.17
N VAL A 199 0.99 0.94 -18.38
CA VAL A 199 -0.41 0.52 -18.26
C VAL A 199 -0.85 0.68 -16.82
N VAL A 200 -1.98 1.35 -16.61
CA VAL A 200 -2.59 1.51 -15.29
C VAL A 200 -3.94 0.80 -15.29
N ILE A 201 -4.13 -0.14 -14.38
CA ILE A 201 -5.37 -0.88 -14.18
C ILE A 201 -5.89 -0.55 -12.79
N ILE A 202 -6.97 0.22 -12.71
CA ILE A 202 -7.55 0.64 -11.44
C ILE A 202 -8.99 0.17 -11.28
N GLY A 203 -9.30 -0.29 -10.08
CA GLY A 203 -10.66 -0.62 -9.66
C GLY A 203 -11.22 0.41 -8.67
N ASP A 204 -12.52 0.40 -8.49
CA ASP A 204 -13.20 1.27 -7.54
C ASP A 204 -12.60 1.16 -6.13
N MET A 205 -12.52 2.29 -5.46
CA MET A 205 -12.34 2.35 -4.01
C MET A 205 -13.72 2.23 -3.35
N LEU A 206 -13.92 1.13 -2.64
CA LEU A 206 -15.18 0.83 -1.97
C LEU A 206 -15.25 1.51 -0.58
N GLU A 207 -16.45 1.52 0.01
CA GLU A 207 -16.69 2.03 1.37
C GLU A 207 -16.40 3.53 1.58
N LEU A 208 -16.54 4.36 0.52
CA LEU A 208 -16.35 5.81 0.57
C LEU A 208 -17.66 6.61 0.74
N GLY A 209 -18.82 5.91 0.73
CA GLY A 209 -20.13 6.52 0.90
C GLY A 209 -20.46 7.56 -0.17
N LYS A 210 -21.11 8.65 0.23
CA LYS A 210 -21.59 9.73 -0.66
C LYS A 210 -20.45 10.44 -1.41
N SER A 211 -19.24 10.43 -0.88
CA SER A 211 -18.07 11.12 -1.46
C SER A 211 -17.36 10.29 -2.55
N SER A 212 -17.79 9.05 -2.84
CA SER A 212 -17.13 8.14 -3.76
C SER A 212 -16.79 8.78 -5.11
N THR A 213 -17.76 9.46 -5.74
CA THR A 213 -17.52 10.10 -7.04
C THR A 213 -16.41 11.16 -6.98
N LYS A 214 -16.48 12.07 -5.99
CA LYS A 214 -15.48 13.12 -5.83
C LYS A 214 -14.09 12.56 -5.62
N ILE A 215 -13.96 11.64 -4.67
CA ILE A 215 -12.67 11.02 -4.31
C ILE A 215 -12.04 10.28 -5.50
N HIS A 216 -12.83 9.61 -6.34
CA HIS A 216 -12.30 8.99 -7.55
C HIS A 216 -11.84 10.04 -8.56
N LEU A 217 -12.59 11.13 -8.76
CA LEU A 217 -12.21 12.20 -9.67
C LEU A 217 -10.97 12.97 -9.20
N ASP A 218 -10.68 12.99 -7.89
CA ASP A 218 -9.43 13.56 -7.35
C ASP A 218 -8.17 12.83 -7.85
N LEU A 219 -8.31 11.63 -8.46
CA LEU A 219 -7.20 10.91 -9.10
C LEU A 219 -6.87 11.43 -10.51
N VAL A 220 -7.75 12.21 -11.13
CA VAL A 220 -7.56 12.69 -12.52
C VAL A 220 -6.26 13.50 -12.69
N PRO A 221 -5.88 14.43 -11.79
CA PRO A 221 -4.63 15.18 -11.95
C PRO A 221 -3.39 14.29 -11.95
N ILE A 222 -3.29 13.32 -11.05
CA ILE A 222 -2.12 12.42 -10.99
C ILE A 222 -2.08 11.49 -12.21
N LEU A 223 -3.22 11.00 -12.68
CA LEU A 223 -3.30 10.17 -13.90
C LEU A 223 -2.92 10.96 -15.15
N LYS A 224 -3.30 12.25 -15.26
CA LYS A 224 -2.82 13.14 -16.32
C LYS A 224 -1.30 13.34 -16.26
N ASN A 225 -0.74 13.50 -15.07
CA ASN A 225 0.72 13.64 -14.89
C ASN A 225 1.47 12.34 -15.25
N ILE A 226 0.92 11.18 -14.89
CA ILE A 226 1.48 9.88 -15.30
C ILE A 226 1.38 9.74 -16.82
N ASN A 227 0.28 10.18 -17.42
CA ASN A 227 -0.02 10.04 -18.84
C ASN A 227 0.25 8.60 -19.34
N PRO A 228 -0.44 7.57 -18.80
CA PRO A 228 -0.18 6.19 -19.17
C PRO A 228 -0.55 5.94 -20.64
N ASN A 229 0.18 5.03 -21.29
CA ASN A 229 -0.13 4.60 -22.66
C ASN A 229 -1.50 3.90 -22.74
N LEU A 230 -1.94 3.29 -21.62
CA LEU A 230 -3.24 2.66 -21.51
C LEU A 230 -3.75 2.75 -20.07
N LEU A 231 -5.00 3.18 -19.91
CA LEU A 231 -5.74 3.16 -18.66
C LEU A 231 -6.92 2.19 -18.78
N LEU A 232 -6.93 1.15 -17.94
CA LEU A 232 -8.07 0.23 -17.80
C LEU A 232 -8.74 0.49 -16.45
N THR A 233 -10.07 0.63 -16.46
CA THR A 233 -10.83 0.92 -15.25
C THR A 233 -11.90 -0.13 -15.01
N VAL A 234 -12.11 -0.55 -13.75
CA VAL A 234 -13.15 -1.52 -13.37
C VAL A 234 -14.04 -0.92 -12.29
N GLY A 235 -15.30 -0.74 -12.58
CA GLY A 235 -16.31 -0.23 -11.67
C GLY A 235 -16.94 1.10 -12.10
N LYS A 236 -18.03 1.44 -11.43
CA LYS A 236 -18.87 2.60 -11.80
C LYS A 236 -18.24 3.96 -11.52
N TYR A 237 -17.36 4.04 -10.50
CA TYR A 237 -16.73 5.30 -10.12
C TYR A 237 -15.45 5.55 -10.91
N THR A 238 -14.64 4.52 -11.14
CA THR A 238 -13.45 4.60 -12.00
C THR A 238 -13.82 4.84 -13.47
N LYS A 239 -15.00 4.38 -13.93
CA LYS A 239 -15.54 4.75 -15.24
C LYS A 239 -15.63 6.28 -15.41
N LYS A 240 -16.02 7.03 -14.38
CA LYS A 240 -16.08 8.50 -14.43
C LYS A 240 -14.70 9.16 -14.62
N ILE A 241 -13.64 8.52 -14.14
CA ILE A 241 -12.25 8.94 -14.44
C ILE A 241 -11.97 8.75 -15.93
N ASN A 242 -12.32 7.59 -16.46
CA ASN A 242 -12.18 7.28 -17.88
C ASN A 242 -12.91 8.32 -18.75
N ASP A 243 -14.17 8.65 -18.43
CA ASP A 243 -14.98 9.66 -19.15
C ASP A 243 -14.31 11.06 -19.16
N LYS A 244 -13.45 11.37 -18.17
CA LYS A 244 -12.68 12.62 -18.10
C LYS A 244 -11.35 12.59 -18.84
N LEU A 245 -10.81 11.39 -19.11
CA LEU A 245 -9.46 11.21 -19.65
C LEU A 245 -9.43 10.65 -21.08
N ASN A 246 -10.53 10.11 -21.60
CA ASN A 246 -10.62 9.39 -22.88
C ASN A 246 -10.21 10.21 -24.11
N LEU A 247 -10.24 11.55 -24.02
CA LEU A 247 -9.76 12.43 -25.08
C LEU A 247 -8.23 12.65 -25.07
N THR A 248 -7.57 12.29 -23.97
CA THR A 248 -6.13 12.57 -23.77
C THR A 248 -5.32 11.31 -23.53
N ILE A 249 -5.93 10.27 -23.02
CA ILE A 249 -5.30 8.98 -22.70
C ILE A 249 -6.13 7.87 -23.32
N LYS A 250 -5.49 6.86 -23.92
CA LYS A 250 -6.19 5.67 -24.37
C LYS A 250 -6.79 4.94 -23.18
N CYS A 251 -8.13 4.88 -23.12
CA CYS A 251 -8.86 4.35 -21.98
C CYS A 251 -9.87 3.27 -22.40
N HIS A 252 -10.01 2.22 -21.57
CA HIS A 252 -11.13 1.30 -21.64
C HIS A 252 -11.73 1.13 -20.24
N SER A 253 -13.04 1.00 -20.15
CA SER A 253 -13.72 0.82 -18.87
C SER A 253 -14.66 -0.38 -18.88
N TYR A 254 -14.67 -1.08 -17.77
CA TYR A 254 -15.46 -2.28 -17.51
C TYR A 254 -16.31 -2.06 -16.27
N TYR A 255 -17.52 -2.54 -16.25
CA TYR A 255 -18.34 -2.51 -15.03
C TYR A 255 -17.93 -3.64 -14.09
N GLU A 256 -17.66 -4.81 -14.63
CA GLU A 256 -17.32 -6.01 -13.89
C GLU A 256 -15.95 -6.54 -14.30
N ILE A 257 -15.22 -7.09 -13.33
CA ILE A 257 -13.92 -7.69 -13.57
C ILE A 257 -13.98 -8.87 -14.56
N SER A 258 -15.10 -9.56 -14.61
CA SER A 258 -15.33 -10.69 -15.53
C SER A 258 -15.22 -10.30 -17.00
N GLU A 259 -15.54 -9.05 -17.34
CA GLU A 259 -15.40 -8.50 -18.70
C GLU A 259 -13.90 -8.32 -19.02
N LEU A 260 -13.16 -7.66 -18.12
CA LEU A 260 -11.72 -7.44 -18.30
C LEU A 260 -10.93 -8.77 -18.31
N VAL A 261 -11.34 -9.76 -17.51
CA VAL A 261 -10.71 -11.10 -17.48
C VAL A 261 -10.71 -11.75 -18.86
N LYS A 262 -11.77 -11.58 -19.64
CA LYS A 262 -11.87 -12.14 -21.01
C LYS A 262 -10.93 -11.46 -21.99
N GLU A 263 -10.63 -10.19 -21.76
CA GLU A 263 -9.89 -9.34 -22.70
C GLU A 263 -8.46 -9.04 -22.27
N ILE A 264 -8.08 -9.27 -21.01
CA ILE A 264 -6.79 -8.80 -20.47
C ILE A 264 -5.57 -9.27 -21.29
N LYS A 265 -5.62 -10.49 -21.85
CA LYS A 265 -4.49 -11.04 -22.63
C LYS A 265 -4.12 -10.16 -23.83
N GLN A 266 -5.08 -9.48 -24.48
CA GLN A 266 -4.82 -8.61 -25.65
C GLN A 266 -4.06 -7.32 -25.30
N TYR A 267 -4.09 -6.92 -24.01
CA TYR A 267 -3.41 -5.72 -23.54
C TYR A 267 -2.00 -5.98 -23.03
N ILE A 268 -1.62 -7.25 -22.84
CA ILE A 268 -0.30 -7.64 -22.34
C ILE A 268 0.67 -7.77 -23.51
N LYS A 269 1.66 -6.91 -23.56
CA LYS A 269 2.65 -6.83 -24.62
C LYS A 269 4.07 -6.82 -24.02
N PRO A 270 5.10 -7.13 -24.82
CA PRO A 270 6.49 -6.91 -24.40
C PRO A 270 6.77 -5.45 -24.06
N ASN A 271 7.71 -5.24 -23.13
CA ASN A 271 8.22 -3.93 -22.71
C ASN A 271 7.13 -3.02 -22.12
N GLN A 272 6.34 -3.58 -21.20
CA GLN A 272 5.37 -2.81 -20.43
C GLN A 272 5.71 -2.80 -18.94
N ILE A 273 5.28 -1.73 -18.25
CA ILE A 273 5.16 -1.67 -16.81
C ILE A 273 3.68 -1.46 -16.46
N ILE A 274 3.11 -2.36 -15.65
CA ILE A 274 1.69 -2.42 -15.38
C ILE A 274 1.45 -2.27 -13.88
N LEU A 275 0.59 -1.35 -13.47
CA LEU A 275 0.11 -1.22 -12.10
C LEU A 275 -1.32 -1.79 -11.99
N LEU A 276 -1.56 -2.65 -11.00
CA LEU A 276 -2.91 -3.07 -10.59
C LEU A 276 -3.21 -2.48 -9.21
N LYS A 277 -4.34 -1.73 -9.10
CA LYS A 277 -4.78 -1.18 -7.81
C LYS A 277 -6.30 -1.03 -7.75
N GLY A 278 -6.92 -1.56 -6.70
CA GLY A 278 -8.36 -1.43 -6.46
C GLY A 278 -8.75 -2.03 -5.10
N SER A 279 -9.98 -1.78 -4.66
CA SER A 279 -10.50 -2.47 -3.48
C SER A 279 -10.67 -3.96 -3.75
N ASN A 280 -10.52 -4.78 -2.72
CA ASN A 280 -10.61 -6.24 -2.82
C ASN A 280 -11.90 -6.70 -3.52
N GLY A 281 -13.04 -6.07 -3.17
CA GLY A 281 -14.34 -6.38 -3.77
C GLY A 281 -14.46 -6.08 -5.26
N THR A 282 -13.53 -5.33 -5.89
CA THR A 282 -13.49 -5.15 -7.34
C THR A 282 -12.95 -6.37 -8.08
N GLY A 283 -12.29 -7.27 -7.37
CA GLY A 283 -11.82 -8.54 -7.91
C GLY A 283 -10.61 -8.46 -8.84
N LEU A 284 -9.83 -7.36 -8.85
CA LEU A 284 -8.64 -7.22 -9.72
C LEU A 284 -7.62 -8.35 -9.52
N TRP A 285 -7.55 -8.93 -8.33
CA TRP A 285 -6.72 -10.10 -8.03
C TRP A 285 -7.02 -11.31 -8.93
N LYS A 286 -8.21 -11.38 -9.56
CA LYS A 286 -8.58 -12.43 -10.53
C LYS A 286 -7.74 -12.39 -11.81
N LEU A 287 -7.06 -11.29 -12.09
CA LEU A 287 -6.11 -11.18 -13.20
C LEU A 287 -4.79 -11.92 -12.91
N MET A 288 -4.45 -12.13 -11.66
CA MET A 288 -3.16 -12.72 -11.27
C MET A 288 -2.96 -14.16 -11.76
N PRO A 289 -3.95 -15.07 -11.72
CA PRO A 289 -3.82 -16.39 -12.34
C PRO A 289 -3.51 -16.32 -13.84
N ILE A 290 -4.12 -15.36 -14.56
CA ILE A 290 -3.89 -15.19 -16.01
C ILE A 290 -2.45 -14.77 -16.27
N PHE A 291 -1.92 -13.82 -15.52
CA PHE A 291 -0.53 -13.39 -15.65
C PHE A 291 0.46 -14.52 -15.31
N LYS A 292 0.17 -15.32 -14.29
CA LYS A 292 0.99 -16.50 -13.94
C LYS A 292 0.96 -17.56 -15.04
N ASN A 293 -0.20 -17.78 -15.68
CA ASN A 293 -0.29 -18.68 -16.83
C ASN A 293 0.54 -18.17 -18.01
N ILE A 294 0.50 -16.87 -18.33
CA ILE A 294 1.35 -16.28 -19.39
C ILE A 294 2.85 -16.49 -19.08
N ILE A 295 3.26 -16.34 -17.82
CA ILE A 295 4.64 -16.59 -17.40
C ILE A 295 5.03 -18.04 -17.67
N GLN A 296 4.17 -19.02 -17.36
CA GLN A 296 4.42 -20.44 -17.59
C GLN A 296 4.43 -20.78 -19.10
N GLU A 297 3.47 -20.25 -19.86
CA GLU A 297 3.41 -20.42 -21.32
C GLU A 297 4.71 -19.97 -21.98
N ASN A 298 5.20 -18.77 -21.62
CA ASN A 298 6.44 -18.22 -22.18
C ASN A 298 7.70 -18.95 -21.70
N ALA A 299 7.73 -19.46 -20.45
CA ALA A 299 8.86 -20.24 -19.95
C ALA A 299 8.99 -21.60 -20.65
N ASN A 300 7.87 -22.20 -21.09
CA ASN A 300 7.84 -23.47 -21.83
C ASN A 300 8.18 -23.29 -23.32
N ALA A 301 8.11 -22.07 -23.86
CA ALA A 301 8.38 -21.74 -25.25
C ALA A 301 9.83 -21.24 -25.48
N ALA A 302 10.58 -20.99 -24.41
CA ALA A 302 11.97 -20.52 -24.45
C ALA A 302 12.97 -21.66 -24.26
#